data_d23e5b949b0b0ca2ae82c7f4825a179a
#
_entry.id   d23e5b949b0b0ca2ae82c7f4825a179a
#
_cell.length_a   1.000
_cell.length_b   1.000
_cell.length_c   1.000
_cell.angle_alpha   90.00
_cell.angle_beta   90.00
_cell.angle_gamma   90.00
#
_symmetry.space_group_name_H-M   'P 1'
#
loop_
_entity.id
_entity.type
_entity.pdbx_description
1 polymer ?
#
loop_
_entity_poly.entity_id
_entity_poly.type
_entity_poly.pdbx_seq_one_letter_code
_entity_poly.pdbx_strand_id
1 'polypeptide(L)'
;MAKDGTNRGGARPGAGRKPKALTEKISEGKAAAVLMEPASLEGAEVPPVKDFLKSPQKSGRELVAEEVYNETFLWLKARGCEKLVTVQMVEQYAMSVSRWIQCEEIVSSTGFLAKHP
;
A
#
# COMPACT_ATOMS: atom_id res chain seq x y z
N MET A 1 -52.06 7.47 -7.14
CA MET A 1 -51.78 6.03 -7.34
C MET A 1 -51.80 5.73 -8.81
N ALA A 2 -50.71 5.24 -9.37
CA ALA A 2 -50.67 4.88 -10.77
C ALA A 2 -51.54 3.64 -11.01
N LYS A 3 -52.57 3.76 -11.81
CA LYS A 3 -53.53 2.67 -12.09
C LYS A 3 -52.99 1.59 -13.05
N ASP A 4 -51.82 1.82 -13.59
CA ASP A 4 -51.11 0.94 -14.53
C ASP A 4 -50.19 -0.10 -13.87
N GLY A 5 -50.19 -0.20 -12.52
CA GLY A 5 -49.34 -1.11 -11.79
C GLY A 5 -47.86 -0.77 -11.85
N THR A 6 -47.49 0.35 -12.49
CA THR A 6 -46.08 0.79 -12.52
C THR A 6 -45.73 1.45 -11.21
N ASN A 7 -44.74 0.93 -10.53
CA ASN A 7 -44.22 1.49 -9.32
C ASN A 7 -43.30 2.68 -9.66
N ARG A 8 -43.96 3.81 -10.00
CA ARG A 8 -43.25 5.03 -10.34
C ARG A 8 -42.70 5.66 -9.07
N GLY A 9 -41.43 5.62 -8.87
CA GLY A 9 -40.75 6.23 -7.74
C GLY A 9 -39.98 5.25 -6.83
N GLY A 10 -39.85 4.00 -7.26
CA GLY A 10 -38.99 3.05 -6.57
C GLY A 10 -37.53 3.48 -6.58
N ALA A 11 -36.77 2.99 -5.61
CA ALA A 11 -35.33 3.23 -5.53
C ALA A 11 -34.64 2.75 -6.81
N ARG A 12 -33.98 3.67 -7.49
CA ARG A 12 -33.15 3.38 -8.67
C ARG A 12 -31.66 3.44 -8.25
N PRO A 13 -30.80 2.58 -8.81
CA PRO A 13 -29.36 2.73 -8.62
C PRO A 13 -28.92 4.16 -8.99
N GLY A 14 -28.25 4.85 -8.07
CA GLY A 14 -27.86 6.25 -8.23
C GLY A 14 -28.95 7.29 -7.98
N ALA A 15 -30.19 6.89 -7.62
CA ALA A 15 -31.24 7.81 -7.18
C ALA A 15 -30.95 8.31 -5.77
N GLY A 16 -31.23 9.57 -5.52
CA GLY A 16 -31.03 10.20 -4.24
C GLY A 16 -29.94 11.28 -4.27
N ARG A 17 -29.85 12.01 -3.19
CA ARG A 17 -28.85 13.06 -3.05
C ARG A 17 -27.46 12.43 -2.93
N LYS A 18 -26.53 12.89 -3.76
CA LYS A 18 -25.12 12.46 -3.65
C LYS A 18 -24.57 12.80 -2.27
N PRO A 19 -23.78 11.91 -1.66
CA PRO A 19 -23.15 12.21 -0.38
C PRO A 19 -22.24 13.42 -0.51
N LYS A 20 -22.31 14.31 0.47
CA LYS A 20 -21.43 15.50 0.54
C LYS A 20 -19.98 15.10 0.77
N ALA A 21 -19.07 15.86 0.20
CA ALA A 21 -17.65 15.73 0.51
C ALA A 21 -17.38 15.91 2.01
N LEU A 22 -16.35 15.22 2.51
CA LEU A 22 -15.97 15.25 3.93
C LEU A 22 -15.69 16.69 4.41
N THR A 23 -15.02 17.49 3.58
CA THR A 23 -14.71 18.90 3.85
C THR A 23 -15.97 19.75 4.04
N GLU A 24 -17.01 19.50 3.24
CA GLU A 24 -18.30 20.20 3.37
C GLU A 24 -19.02 19.81 4.66
N LYS A 25 -18.96 18.54 5.05
CA LYS A 25 -19.55 18.04 6.30
C LYS A 25 -18.87 18.66 7.52
N ILE A 26 -17.56 18.81 7.49
CA ILE A 26 -16.78 19.43 8.56
C ILE A 26 -17.11 20.92 8.66
N SER A 27 -17.20 21.64 7.54
CA SER A 27 -17.54 23.07 7.53
C SER A 27 -18.96 23.34 8.00
N GLU A 28 -19.89 22.40 7.82
CA GLU A 28 -21.26 22.47 8.34
C GLU A 28 -21.37 22.07 9.83
N GLY A 29 -20.27 21.73 10.49
CA GLY A 29 -20.25 21.28 11.89
C GLY A 29 -20.85 19.90 12.11
N LYS A 30 -21.05 19.12 11.06
CA LYS A 30 -21.53 17.74 11.18
C LYS A 30 -20.37 16.79 11.47
N ALA A 31 -20.60 15.86 12.41
CA ALA A 31 -19.60 14.82 12.71
C ALA A 31 -19.30 14.00 11.44
N ALA A 32 -18.04 13.96 11.08
CA ALA A 32 -17.60 13.08 10.01
C ALA A 32 -17.61 11.62 10.50
N ALA A 33 -18.24 10.74 9.75
CA ALA A 33 -18.30 9.31 10.10
C ALA A 33 -16.93 8.62 10.05
N VAL A 34 -15.95 9.24 9.40
CA VAL A 34 -14.58 8.70 9.29
C VAL A 34 -13.59 9.86 9.40
N LEU A 35 -13.19 10.19 10.63
CA LEU A 35 -11.96 10.94 10.88
C LEU A 35 -10.85 9.90 11.02
N MET A 36 -10.01 9.80 10.02
CA MET A 36 -8.75 9.07 10.17
C MET A 36 -7.82 9.96 10.99
N GLU A 37 -7.48 9.52 12.18
CA GLU A 37 -6.42 10.16 12.94
C GLU A 37 -5.11 10.08 12.16
N PRO A 38 -4.33 11.18 12.11
CA PRO A 38 -3.02 11.11 11.47
C PRO A 38 -2.17 10.08 12.21
N ALA A 39 -1.57 9.15 11.47
CA ALA A 39 -0.67 8.18 12.05
C ALA A 39 0.53 8.90 12.67
N SER A 40 0.71 8.75 13.99
CA SER A 40 1.90 9.23 14.67
C SER A 40 3.07 8.33 14.32
N LEU A 41 4.16 8.92 13.87
CA LEU A 41 5.43 8.22 13.65
C LEU A 41 6.24 8.07 14.93
N GLU A 42 5.87 8.82 15.99
CA GLU A 42 6.52 8.72 17.28
C GLU A 42 6.21 7.36 17.92
N GLY A 43 7.27 6.61 18.24
CA GLY A 43 7.15 5.28 18.82
C GLY A 43 6.63 4.21 17.84
N ALA A 44 6.68 4.47 16.54
CA ALA A 44 6.28 3.51 15.53
C ALA A 44 7.27 2.33 15.53
N GLU A 45 6.88 1.23 16.17
CA GLU A 45 7.64 -0.01 16.10
C GLU A 45 7.44 -0.67 14.75
N VAL A 46 8.54 -0.89 14.05
CA VAL A 46 8.57 -1.73 12.86
C VAL A 46 8.78 -3.17 13.32
N PRO A 47 7.98 -4.15 12.86
CA PRO A 47 8.22 -5.54 13.18
C PRO A 47 9.67 -5.93 12.84
N PRO A 48 10.33 -6.78 13.67
CA PRO A 48 11.72 -7.12 13.47
C PRO A 48 11.96 -7.78 12.10
N VAL A 49 13.03 -7.37 11.45
CA VAL A 49 13.42 -7.90 10.15
C VAL A 49 13.95 -9.32 10.31
N LYS A 50 13.44 -10.25 9.53
CA LYS A 50 13.90 -11.65 9.53
C LYS A 50 15.27 -11.79 8.88
N ASP A 51 16.00 -12.80 9.31
CA ASP A 51 17.37 -13.03 8.86
C ASP A 51 17.54 -13.21 7.36
N PHE A 52 16.57 -13.81 6.67
CA PHE A 52 16.66 -14.01 5.23
C PHE A 52 16.66 -12.70 4.42
N LEU A 53 16.11 -11.61 4.99
CA LEU A 53 16.15 -10.28 4.37
C LEU A 53 17.51 -9.59 4.54
N LYS A 54 18.31 -10.04 5.50
CA LYS A 54 19.63 -9.50 5.83
C LYS A 54 20.80 -10.38 5.39
N SER A 55 20.50 -11.59 4.94
CA SER A 55 21.53 -12.57 4.65
C SER A 55 22.50 -12.10 3.56
N PRO A 56 23.81 -12.26 3.78
CA PRO A 56 24.79 -11.93 2.76
C PRO A 56 24.60 -12.83 1.53
N GLN A 57 24.76 -12.24 0.36
CA GLN A 57 24.62 -12.97 -0.87
C GLN A 57 25.93 -13.65 -1.29
N LYS A 58 25.82 -14.83 -1.89
CA LYS A 58 26.96 -15.56 -2.41
C LYS A 58 27.75 -14.77 -3.47
N SER A 59 27.07 -13.92 -4.22
CA SER A 59 27.68 -13.06 -5.23
C SER A 59 28.47 -11.88 -4.65
N GLY A 60 28.37 -11.62 -3.35
CA GLY A 60 28.95 -10.44 -2.70
C GLY A 60 28.19 -9.13 -2.94
N ARG A 61 27.09 -9.17 -3.72
CA ARG A 61 26.24 -8.00 -3.93
C ARG A 61 25.41 -7.70 -2.71
N GLU A 62 25.19 -6.44 -2.45
CA GLU A 62 24.34 -6.00 -1.36
C GLU A 62 22.88 -6.34 -1.61
N LEU A 63 22.21 -6.86 -0.59
CA LEU A 63 20.78 -7.12 -0.61
C LEU A 63 20.09 -5.98 0.14
N VAL A 64 19.44 -5.08 -0.59
CA VAL A 64 18.76 -3.91 -0.02
C VAL A 64 17.36 -4.22 0.54
N ALA A 65 17.02 -5.48 0.75
CA ALA A 65 15.70 -5.89 1.19
C ALA A 65 15.35 -5.38 2.60
N GLU A 66 16.31 -5.29 3.50
CA GLU A 66 16.10 -4.74 4.85
C GLU A 66 15.70 -3.27 4.79
N GLU A 67 16.37 -2.48 3.99
CA GLU A 67 16.08 -1.05 3.81
C GLU A 67 14.68 -0.86 3.23
N VAL A 68 14.36 -1.57 2.16
CA VAL A 68 13.04 -1.53 1.52
C VAL A 68 11.94 -1.95 2.50
N TYR A 69 12.16 -2.96 3.30
CA TYR A 69 11.23 -3.42 4.32
C TYR A 69 10.94 -2.32 5.35
N ASN A 70 11.98 -1.71 5.92
CA ASN A 70 11.85 -0.66 6.91
C ASN A 70 11.16 0.59 6.34
N GLU A 71 11.57 1.04 5.19
CA GLU A 71 10.96 2.19 4.50
C GLU A 71 9.48 1.95 4.18
N THR A 72 9.14 0.75 3.73
CA THR A 72 7.76 0.38 3.43
C THR A 72 6.88 0.40 4.67
N PHE A 73 7.35 -0.15 5.79
CA PHE A 73 6.59 -0.09 7.04
C PHE A 73 6.44 1.34 7.57
N LEU A 74 7.46 2.16 7.51
CA LEU A 74 7.37 3.57 7.89
C LEU A 74 6.36 4.31 7.02
N TRP A 75 6.36 4.05 5.72
CA TRP A 75 5.42 4.61 4.77
C TRP A 75 3.97 4.19 5.07
N LEU A 76 3.75 2.91 5.36
CA LEU A 76 2.43 2.38 5.73
C LEU A 76 1.95 2.98 7.05
N LYS A 77 2.80 3.06 8.05
CA LYS A 77 2.46 3.65 9.36
C LYS A 77 2.11 5.13 9.24
N ALA A 78 2.86 5.88 8.45
CA ALA A 78 2.59 7.29 8.19
C ALA A 78 1.17 7.52 7.61
N ARG A 79 0.59 6.51 6.97
CA ARG A 79 -0.74 6.53 6.36
C ARG A 79 -1.80 5.74 7.13
N GLY A 80 -1.42 5.16 8.27
CA GLY A 80 -2.33 4.32 9.06
C GLY A 80 -2.76 3.02 8.37
N CYS A 81 -1.96 2.54 7.41
CA CYS A 81 -2.28 1.38 6.58
C CYS A 81 -1.56 0.10 7.01
N GLU A 82 -0.76 0.11 8.07
CA GLU A 82 0.02 -1.04 8.53
C GLU A 82 -0.84 -2.26 8.91
N LYS A 83 -2.09 -2.01 9.33
CA LYS A 83 -3.03 -3.08 9.67
C LYS A 83 -3.73 -3.70 8.47
N LEU A 84 -3.62 -3.09 7.29
CA LEU A 84 -4.24 -3.58 6.06
C LEU A 84 -3.39 -4.61 5.32
N VAL A 85 -2.14 -4.75 5.72
CA VAL A 85 -1.18 -5.68 5.11
C VAL A 85 -0.59 -6.60 6.18
N THR A 86 -0.21 -7.80 5.77
CA THR A 86 0.52 -8.72 6.63
C THR A 86 2.01 -8.44 6.56
N VAL A 87 2.75 -8.78 7.61
CA VAL A 87 4.22 -8.67 7.63
C VAL A 87 4.82 -9.45 6.45
N GLN A 88 4.27 -10.63 6.16
CA GLN A 88 4.73 -11.47 5.05
C GLN A 88 4.59 -10.77 3.68
N MET A 89 3.52 -10.00 3.46
CA MET A 89 3.36 -9.23 2.22
C MET A 89 4.47 -8.20 2.05
N VAL A 90 4.84 -7.53 3.12
CA VAL A 90 5.94 -6.55 3.11
C VAL A 90 7.30 -7.25 2.91
N GLU A 91 7.51 -8.41 3.54
CA GLU A 91 8.71 -9.23 3.32
C GLU A 91 8.85 -9.66 1.85
N GLN A 92 7.78 -10.15 1.24
CA GLN A 92 7.75 -10.51 -0.17
C GLN A 92 8.00 -9.32 -1.08
N TYR A 93 7.38 -8.19 -0.78
CA TYR A 93 7.60 -6.94 -1.52
C TYR A 93 9.06 -6.50 -1.44
N ALA A 94 9.63 -6.45 -0.25
CA ALA A 94 11.01 -6.04 -0.03
C ALA A 94 12.01 -6.94 -0.78
N MET A 95 11.80 -8.25 -0.73
CA MET A 95 12.64 -9.19 -1.47
C MET A 95 12.48 -9.05 -2.98
N SER A 96 11.25 -8.88 -3.45
CA SER A 96 10.97 -8.69 -4.88
C SER A 96 11.61 -7.42 -5.43
N VAL A 97 11.52 -6.31 -4.71
CA VAL A 97 12.18 -5.05 -5.08
C VAL A 97 13.69 -5.21 -5.10
N SER A 98 14.26 -5.84 -4.10
CA SER A 98 15.70 -6.10 -4.03
C SER A 98 16.20 -6.93 -5.22
N ARG A 99 15.48 -7.99 -5.58
CA ARG A 99 15.81 -8.83 -6.75
C ARG A 99 15.62 -8.09 -8.06
N TRP A 100 14.58 -7.28 -8.17
CA TRP A 100 14.38 -6.43 -9.32
C TRP A 100 15.55 -5.46 -9.53
N ILE A 101 16.00 -4.78 -8.47
CA ILE A 101 17.16 -3.88 -8.54
C ILE A 101 18.40 -4.63 -9.06
N GLN A 102 18.66 -5.81 -8.51
CA GLN A 102 19.79 -6.63 -8.96
C GLN A 102 19.69 -7.05 -10.43
N CYS A 103 18.49 -7.42 -10.88
CA CYS A 103 18.26 -7.74 -12.27
C CYS A 103 18.48 -6.52 -13.18
N GLU A 104 18.00 -5.36 -12.79
CA GLU A 104 18.20 -4.12 -13.54
C GLU A 104 19.68 -3.73 -13.64
N GLU A 105 20.44 -3.86 -12.57
CA GLU A 105 21.88 -3.63 -12.56
C GLU A 105 22.61 -4.58 -13.52
N ILE A 106 22.24 -5.87 -13.51
CA ILE A 106 22.84 -6.87 -14.41
C ILE A 106 22.48 -6.57 -15.85
N VAL A 107 21.20 -6.30 -16.14
CA VAL A 107 20.75 -5.99 -17.51
C VAL A 107 21.41 -4.70 -18.01
N SER A 108 21.55 -3.68 -17.18
CA SER A 108 22.22 -2.44 -17.53
C SER A 108 23.70 -2.63 -17.83
N SER A 109 24.36 -3.59 -17.17
CA SER A 109 25.80 -3.86 -17.37
C SER A 109 26.08 -4.84 -18.50
N THR A 110 25.22 -5.83 -18.75
CA THR A 110 25.45 -6.93 -19.68
C THR A 110 24.52 -6.92 -20.89
N GLY A 111 23.41 -6.16 -20.85
CA GLY A 111 22.34 -6.20 -21.84
C GLY A 111 21.38 -7.37 -21.63
N PHE A 112 20.29 -7.41 -22.42
CA PHE A 112 19.27 -8.44 -22.34
C PHE A 112 19.75 -9.82 -22.79
N LEU A 113 20.74 -9.88 -23.64
CA LEU A 113 21.32 -11.12 -24.18
C LEU A 113 22.77 -11.22 -23.74
N ALA A 114 23.01 -12.02 -22.70
CA ALA A 114 24.37 -12.37 -22.31
C ALA A 114 24.92 -13.43 -23.28
N LYS A 115 26.17 -13.26 -23.73
CA LYS A 115 26.87 -14.32 -24.45
C LYS A 115 27.09 -15.49 -23.50
N HIS A 116 26.76 -16.68 -23.93
CA HIS A 116 27.10 -17.90 -23.21
C HIS A 116 28.62 -17.99 -23.09
N PRO A 117 29.15 -18.22 -21.89
CA PRO A 117 30.57 -18.39 -21.72
C PRO A 117 31.12 -19.60 -22.48
#